data_0658754b5585d50cc7d83c272d0181d4
#
_entry.id   0658754b5585d50cc7d83c272d0181d4
#
_cell.length_a   1.000
_cell.length_b   1.000
_cell.length_c   1.000
_cell.angle_alpha   90.00
_cell.angle_beta   90.00
_cell.angle_gamma   90.00
#
_symmetry.space_group_name_H-M   'P 1'
#
loop_
_entity.id
_entity.type
_entity.pdbx_description
1 polymer ?
#
loop_
_entity_poly.entity_id
_entity_poly.type
_entity_poly.pdbx_seq_one_letter_code
_entity_poly.pdbx_strand_id
1 'polypeptide(L)'
;VVPLVLGTAVLLAYALTSGYSVLSLITMLTPVIVGTALLVRDGPSGASRALRHYVTTRVPEMGGELALFLGAGVLGAGLVAVFSAKGDWVPFETFDAGNASLLLLVFILTSLACIHPVVVVSVVVPLLQSIDPDPSFVAIAFAMGWGLGCAVNPMSGINLVLSTRYGASNWALGRNNVA
;
A
#
# COMPACT_ATOMS: atom_id res chain seq x y z
N VAL A 1 -1.07 8.10 -21.93
CA VAL A 1 -0.87 6.86 -22.73
C VAL A 1 -0.17 5.77 -21.89
N VAL A 2 1.01 6.04 -21.26
CA VAL A 2 1.79 5.02 -20.52
C VAL A 2 0.97 4.28 -19.44
N PRO A 3 0.19 4.94 -18.56
CA PRO A 3 -0.61 4.23 -17.56
C PRO A 3 -1.66 3.28 -18.16
N LEU A 4 -2.26 3.67 -19.28
CA LEU A 4 -3.25 2.82 -19.97
C LEU A 4 -2.58 1.57 -20.59
N VAL A 5 -1.43 1.76 -21.23
CA VAL A 5 -0.63 0.65 -21.78
C VAL A 5 -0.21 -0.30 -20.68
N LEU A 6 0.30 0.23 -19.55
CA LEU A 6 0.69 -0.59 -18.41
C LEU A 6 -0.52 -1.37 -17.84
N GLY A 7 -1.63 -0.69 -17.58
CA GLY A 7 -2.84 -1.34 -17.06
C GLY A 7 -3.34 -2.47 -17.97
N THR A 8 -3.42 -2.20 -19.28
CA THR A 8 -3.83 -3.21 -20.26
C THR A 8 -2.83 -4.38 -20.32
N ALA A 9 -1.53 -4.09 -20.31
CA ALA A 9 -0.50 -5.13 -20.34
C ALA A 9 -0.55 -6.02 -19.09
N VAL A 10 -0.76 -5.44 -17.90
CA VAL A 10 -0.91 -6.19 -16.64
C VAL A 10 -2.15 -7.08 -16.68
N LEU A 11 -3.30 -6.55 -17.13
CA LEU A 11 -4.54 -7.33 -17.22
C LEU A 11 -4.41 -8.49 -18.21
N LEU A 12 -3.82 -8.25 -19.38
CA LEU A 12 -3.57 -9.30 -20.37
C LEU A 12 -2.59 -10.35 -19.84
N ALA A 13 -1.47 -9.91 -19.26
CA ALA A 13 -0.50 -10.83 -18.68
C ALA A 13 -1.14 -11.68 -17.56
N TYR A 14 -1.94 -11.09 -16.70
CA TYR A 14 -2.66 -11.81 -15.64
C TYR A 14 -3.64 -12.84 -16.22
N ALA A 15 -4.37 -12.50 -17.27
CA ALA A 15 -5.30 -13.41 -17.92
C ALA A 15 -4.59 -14.57 -18.67
N LEU A 16 -3.37 -14.35 -19.17
CA LEU A 16 -2.61 -15.31 -19.96
C LEU A 16 -1.63 -16.16 -19.13
N THR A 17 -1.27 -15.72 -17.92
CA THR A 17 -0.29 -16.42 -17.09
C THR A 17 -0.93 -16.89 -15.78
N SER A 18 -0.91 -18.21 -15.55
CA SER A 18 -1.31 -18.78 -14.26
C SER A 18 -0.09 -18.77 -13.31
N GLY A 19 -0.25 -18.14 -12.12
CA GLY A 19 0.73 -18.24 -11.04
C GLY A 19 1.49 -16.95 -10.70
N TYR A 20 1.33 -15.86 -11.46
CA TYR A 20 1.88 -14.56 -11.09
C TYR A 20 0.84 -13.67 -10.42
N SER A 21 1.21 -13.04 -9.31
CA SER A 21 0.36 -12.03 -8.69
C SER A 21 0.33 -10.75 -9.53
N VAL A 22 -0.76 -9.99 -9.45
CA VAL A 22 -0.88 -8.67 -10.11
C VAL A 22 0.28 -7.76 -9.73
N LEU A 23 0.69 -7.79 -8.46
CA LEU A 23 1.82 -6.99 -7.97
C LEU A 23 3.14 -7.39 -8.63
N SER A 24 3.40 -8.69 -8.79
CA SER A 24 4.58 -9.19 -9.51
C SER A 24 4.60 -8.71 -10.95
N LEU A 25 3.45 -8.80 -11.64
CA LEU A 25 3.33 -8.33 -13.03
C LEU A 25 3.55 -6.82 -13.17
N ILE A 26 2.98 -6.02 -12.26
CA ILE A 26 3.22 -4.57 -12.23
C ILE A 26 4.72 -4.30 -12.05
N THR A 27 5.37 -4.96 -11.10
CA THR A 27 6.81 -4.77 -10.80
C THR A 27 7.69 -5.13 -11.99
N MET A 28 7.35 -6.18 -12.73
CA MET A 28 8.12 -6.62 -13.90
C MET A 28 7.85 -5.76 -15.15
N LEU A 29 6.59 -5.41 -15.41
CA LEU A 29 6.20 -4.70 -16.62
C LEU A 29 6.48 -3.20 -16.56
N THR A 30 6.40 -2.57 -15.39
CA THR A 30 6.60 -1.13 -15.25
C THR A 30 7.96 -0.66 -15.79
N PRO A 31 9.12 -1.22 -15.37
CA PRO A 31 10.41 -0.76 -15.87
C PRO A 31 10.57 -0.99 -17.37
N VAL A 32 10.01 -2.06 -17.92
CA VAL A 32 10.07 -2.37 -19.35
C VAL A 32 9.25 -1.35 -20.16
N ILE A 33 8.00 -1.12 -19.78
CA ILE A 33 7.09 -0.22 -20.49
C ILE A 33 7.57 1.23 -20.37
N VAL A 34 7.93 1.67 -19.15
CA VAL A 34 8.43 3.03 -18.93
C VAL A 34 9.79 3.25 -19.63
N GLY A 35 10.70 2.28 -19.51
CA GLY A 35 12.00 2.33 -20.17
C GLY A 35 11.84 2.42 -21.69
N THR A 36 10.99 1.59 -22.28
CA THR A 36 10.70 1.62 -23.74
C THR A 36 10.08 2.96 -24.14
N ALA A 37 9.11 3.47 -23.37
CA ALA A 37 8.49 4.75 -23.65
C ALA A 37 9.49 5.92 -23.60
N LEU A 38 10.42 5.92 -22.65
CA LEU A 38 11.50 6.91 -22.56
C LEU A 38 12.46 6.80 -23.75
N LEU A 39 12.85 5.59 -24.13
CA LEU A 39 13.72 5.37 -25.28
C LEU A 39 13.09 5.86 -26.58
N VAL A 40 11.82 5.58 -26.80
CA VAL A 40 11.09 6.02 -28.00
C VAL A 40 10.89 7.54 -28.02
N ARG A 41 10.58 8.15 -26.85
CA ARG A 41 10.30 9.58 -26.78
C ARG A 41 11.56 10.45 -26.81
N ASP A 42 12.56 10.10 -26.04
CA ASP A 42 13.71 10.97 -25.74
C ASP A 42 15.05 10.42 -26.29
N GLY A 43 15.03 9.25 -26.91
CA GLY A 43 16.22 8.54 -27.37
C GLY A 43 17.09 7.99 -26.23
N PRO A 44 18.18 7.26 -26.54
CA PRO A 44 19.01 6.59 -25.52
C PRO A 44 19.63 7.56 -24.51
N SER A 45 20.13 8.70 -25.00
CA SER A 45 20.76 9.72 -24.14
C SER A 45 19.76 10.44 -23.25
N GLY A 46 18.56 10.72 -23.75
CA GLY A 46 17.48 11.33 -22.98
C GLY A 46 16.92 10.37 -21.93
N ALA A 47 16.69 9.13 -22.31
CA ALA A 47 16.24 8.07 -21.40
C ALA A 47 17.23 7.84 -20.25
N SER A 48 18.52 7.76 -20.54
CA SER A 48 19.59 7.62 -19.54
C SER A 48 19.62 8.80 -18.56
N ARG A 49 19.46 10.03 -19.08
CA ARG A 49 19.42 11.24 -18.26
C ARG A 49 18.19 11.25 -17.34
N ALA A 50 17.01 10.91 -17.88
CA ALA A 50 15.78 10.83 -17.12
C ALA A 50 15.86 9.78 -16.01
N LEU A 51 16.37 8.59 -16.33
CA LEU A 51 16.56 7.51 -15.36
C LEU A 51 17.56 7.89 -14.27
N ARG A 52 18.69 8.47 -14.65
CA ARG A 52 19.69 8.96 -13.67
C ARG A 52 19.09 10.00 -12.76
N HIS A 53 18.38 11.00 -13.30
CA HIS A 53 17.70 12.02 -12.48
C HIS A 53 16.69 11.40 -11.52
N TYR A 54 15.89 10.42 -11.99
CA TYR A 54 14.93 9.71 -11.15
C TYR A 54 15.63 9.00 -9.98
N VAL A 55 16.67 8.22 -10.26
CA VAL A 55 17.40 7.46 -9.23
C VAL A 55 18.12 8.37 -8.24
N THR A 56 18.72 9.47 -8.73
CA THR A 56 19.52 10.35 -7.84
C THR A 56 18.70 11.39 -7.10
N THR A 57 17.47 11.67 -7.52
CA THR A 57 16.64 12.73 -6.93
C THR A 57 15.33 12.16 -6.38
N ARG A 58 14.55 11.45 -7.19
CA ARG A 58 13.21 11.01 -6.78
C ARG A 58 13.22 9.81 -5.83
N VAL A 59 14.11 8.85 -6.04
CA VAL A 59 14.22 7.68 -5.14
C VAL A 59 14.64 8.09 -3.72
N PRO A 60 15.63 8.98 -3.52
CA PRO A 60 15.94 9.49 -2.17
C PRO A 60 14.78 10.26 -1.51
N GLU A 61 13.98 11.00 -2.28
CA GLU A 61 12.78 11.68 -1.76
C GLU A 61 11.75 10.70 -1.18
N MET A 62 11.71 9.44 -1.65
CA MET A 62 10.82 8.38 -1.16
C MET A 62 11.37 7.64 0.07
N GLY A 63 12.48 8.08 0.65
CA GLY A 63 13.13 7.40 1.78
C GLY A 63 12.20 7.20 2.99
N GLY A 64 11.30 8.14 3.25
CA GLY A 64 10.30 8.04 4.32
C GLY A 64 9.30 6.90 4.10
N GLU A 65 8.77 6.77 2.89
CA GLU A 65 7.85 5.69 2.54
C GLU A 65 8.55 4.32 2.55
N LEU A 66 9.77 4.25 2.01
CA LEU A 66 10.55 3.01 2.03
C LEU A 66 10.86 2.56 3.46
N ALA A 67 11.25 3.49 4.35
CA ALA A 67 11.48 3.20 5.76
C ALA A 67 10.19 2.74 6.47
N LEU A 68 9.04 3.35 6.16
CA LEU A 68 7.75 2.96 6.70
C LEU A 68 7.38 1.52 6.30
N PHE A 69 7.48 1.18 5.01
CA PHE A 69 7.16 -0.16 4.52
C PHE A 69 8.13 -1.21 5.06
N LEU A 70 9.42 -0.89 5.11
CA LEU A 70 10.42 -1.78 5.70
C LEU A 70 10.16 -2.01 7.19
N GLY A 71 9.90 -0.94 7.94
CA GLY A 71 9.57 -1.01 9.38
C GLY A 71 8.30 -1.82 9.63
N ALA A 72 7.25 -1.63 8.82
CA ALA A 72 6.01 -2.41 8.88
C ALA A 72 6.28 -3.91 8.59
N GLY A 73 7.11 -4.21 7.60
CA GLY A 73 7.52 -5.58 7.29
C GLY A 73 8.28 -6.26 8.43
N VAL A 74 9.24 -5.56 9.03
CA VAL A 74 9.99 -6.05 10.20
C VAL A 74 9.06 -6.27 11.40
N LEU A 75 8.13 -5.33 11.66
CA LEU A 75 7.13 -5.47 12.71
C LEU A 75 6.25 -6.71 12.47
N GLY A 76 5.73 -6.88 11.25
CA GLY A 76 4.91 -8.04 10.89
C GLY A 76 5.67 -9.36 11.10
N ALA A 77 6.90 -9.45 10.60
CA ALA A 77 7.74 -10.63 10.78
C ALA A 77 8.03 -10.93 12.27
N GLY A 78 8.31 -9.88 13.04
CA GLY A 78 8.52 -10.02 14.49
C GLY A 78 7.28 -10.52 15.23
N LEU A 79 6.09 -10.03 14.86
CA LEU A 79 4.82 -10.47 15.44
C LEU A 79 4.52 -11.92 15.09
N VAL A 80 4.74 -12.35 13.83
CA VAL A 80 4.62 -13.76 13.44
C VAL A 80 5.49 -14.64 14.35
N ALA A 81 6.76 -14.27 14.54
CA ALA A 81 7.66 -15.03 15.39
C ALA A 81 7.20 -15.10 16.86
N VAL A 82 6.68 -14.00 17.41
CA VAL A 82 6.16 -13.95 18.79
C VAL A 82 4.90 -14.80 18.93
N PHE A 83 3.96 -14.71 18.01
CA PHE A 83 2.71 -15.48 18.05
C PHE A 83 2.98 -16.97 17.89
N SER A 84 3.83 -17.37 16.93
CA SER A 84 4.23 -18.77 16.76
C SER A 84 4.91 -19.34 17.99
N ALA A 85 5.68 -18.54 18.73
CA ALA A 85 6.33 -18.98 19.97
C ALA A 85 5.37 -19.11 21.16
N LYS A 86 4.25 -18.37 21.16
CA LYS A 86 3.25 -18.37 22.26
C LYS A 86 2.07 -19.33 22.04
N GLY A 87 2.04 -20.04 20.91
CA GLY A 87 0.94 -20.94 20.52
C GLY A 87 -0.27 -20.15 20.04
N ASP A 88 -0.43 -20.04 18.76
CA ASP A 88 -1.58 -19.60 17.93
C ASP A 88 -2.67 -18.75 18.61
N TRP A 89 -2.26 -17.80 19.48
CA TRP A 89 -3.22 -16.88 20.07
C TRP A 89 -3.79 -15.95 19.00
N VAL A 90 -5.09 -16.02 18.82
CA VAL A 90 -5.85 -15.09 17.96
C VAL A 90 -6.88 -14.33 18.79
N PRO A 91 -7.10 -13.05 18.55
CA PRO A 91 -8.08 -12.27 19.28
C PRO A 91 -9.54 -12.63 18.95
N PHE A 92 -9.76 -13.43 17.90
CA PHE A 92 -11.07 -13.88 17.41
C PHE A 92 -10.95 -15.23 16.73
N GLU A 93 -11.96 -16.08 16.87
CA GLU A 93 -12.00 -17.44 16.30
C GLU A 93 -12.42 -17.43 14.81
N THR A 94 -13.17 -16.42 14.39
CA THR A 94 -13.70 -16.28 13.02
C THR A 94 -13.54 -14.85 12.53
N PHE A 95 -13.43 -14.67 11.20
CA PHE A 95 -13.44 -13.35 10.61
C PHE A 95 -14.79 -13.09 9.93
N ASP A 96 -15.76 -12.72 10.75
CA ASP A 96 -17.13 -12.38 10.36
C ASP A 96 -17.32 -10.86 10.15
N ALA A 97 -18.56 -10.45 9.85
CA ALA A 97 -18.91 -9.04 9.65
C ALA A 97 -18.66 -8.18 10.89
N GLY A 98 -18.83 -8.73 12.09
CA GLY A 98 -18.55 -8.03 13.35
C GLY A 98 -17.07 -7.74 13.51
N ASN A 99 -16.23 -8.76 13.33
CA ASN A 99 -14.78 -8.64 13.41
C ASN A 99 -14.20 -7.75 12.31
N ALA A 100 -14.76 -7.83 11.08
CA ALA A 100 -14.40 -6.93 9.99
C ALA A 100 -14.74 -5.47 10.28
N SER A 101 -15.92 -5.22 10.88
CA SER A 101 -16.34 -3.88 11.29
C SER A 101 -15.46 -3.34 12.42
N LEU A 102 -15.09 -4.18 13.38
CA LEU A 102 -14.15 -3.82 14.44
C LEU A 102 -12.77 -3.47 13.87
N LEU A 103 -12.29 -4.27 12.92
CA LEU A 103 -11.04 -4.00 12.23
C LEU A 103 -11.09 -2.66 11.47
N LEU A 104 -12.19 -2.36 10.78
CA LEU A 104 -12.38 -1.08 10.11
C LEU A 104 -12.34 0.09 11.10
N LEU A 105 -12.98 -0.06 12.25
CA LEU A 105 -12.92 0.94 13.34
C LEU A 105 -11.47 1.14 13.82
N VAL A 106 -10.71 0.05 14.00
CA VAL A 106 -9.29 0.12 14.37
C VAL A 106 -8.49 0.88 13.31
N PHE A 107 -8.71 0.63 12.01
CA PHE A 107 -8.07 1.39 10.94
C PHE A 107 -8.36 2.89 11.04
N ILE A 108 -9.60 3.27 11.27
CA ILE A 108 -10.00 4.68 11.39
C ILE A 108 -9.36 5.33 12.63
N LEU A 109 -9.47 4.70 13.79
CA LEU A 109 -8.95 5.27 15.05
C LEU A 109 -7.42 5.39 15.03
N THR A 110 -6.70 4.39 14.54
CA THR A 110 -5.24 4.43 14.43
C THR A 110 -4.80 5.47 13.39
N SER A 111 -5.54 5.62 12.28
CA SER A 111 -5.27 6.62 11.26
C SER A 111 -5.49 8.05 11.77
N LEU A 112 -6.51 8.29 12.58
CA LEU A 112 -6.71 9.57 13.29
C LEU A 112 -5.56 9.86 14.26
N ALA A 113 -4.97 8.83 14.85
CA ALA A 113 -3.75 8.94 15.68
C ALA A 113 -2.46 9.04 14.84
N CYS A 114 -2.56 9.33 13.54
CA CYS A 114 -1.45 9.46 12.59
C CYS A 114 -0.66 8.15 12.35
N ILE A 115 -1.19 6.98 12.74
CA ILE A 115 -0.59 5.70 12.43
C ILE A 115 -0.98 5.31 11.01
N HIS A 116 0.01 5.01 10.16
CA HIS A 116 -0.26 4.64 8.77
C HIS A 116 -0.98 3.28 8.68
N PRO A 117 -2.02 3.13 7.84
CA PRO A 117 -2.77 1.87 7.69
C PRO A 117 -1.91 0.62 7.46
N VAL A 118 -0.75 0.76 6.81
CA VAL A 118 0.19 -0.35 6.59
C VAL A 118 0.64 -1.02 7.90
N VAL A 119 0.72 -0.27 9.00
CA VAL A 119 1.09 -0.81 10.31
C VAL A 119 -0.01 -1.74 10.82
N VAL A 120 -1.28 -1.33 10.69
CA VAL A 120 -2.42 -2.18 11.07
C VAL A 120 -2.46 -3.45 10.23
N VAL A 121 -2.26 -3.34 8.91
CA VAL A 121 -2.16 -4.51 8.01
C VAL A 121 -1.06 -5.46 8.48
N SER A 122 0.13 -4.94 8.78
CA SER A 122 1.29 -5.74 9.21
C SER A 122 1.04 -6.49 10.53
N VAL A 123 0.22 -5.92 11.42
CA VAL A 123 -0.17 -6.56 12.69
C VAL A 123 -1.25 -7.61 12.49
N VAL A 124 -2.27 -7.30 11.67
CA VAL A 124 -3.48 -8.11 11.55
C VAL A 124 -3.31 -9.29 10.62
N VAL A 125 -2.57 -9.14 9.50
CA VAL A 125 -2.38 -10.23 8.53
C VAL A 125 -1.83 -11.51 9.16
N PRO A 126 -0.79 -11.48 10.01
CA PRO A 126 -0.32 -12.69 10.69
C PRO A 126 -1.37 -13.37 11.58
N LEU A 127 -2.23 -12.57 12.23
CA LEU A 127 -3.31 -13.09 13.09
C LEU A 127 -4.40 -13.79 12.28
N LEU A 128 -4.68 -13.32 11.06
CA LEU A 128 -5.69 -13.92 10.20
C LEU A 128 -5.25 -15.25 9.57
N GLN A 129 -3.95 -15.48 9.43
CA GLN A 129 -3.43 -16.70 8.80
C GLN A 129 -3.84 -17.99 9.53
N SER A 130 -4.05 -17.93 10.85
CA SER A 130 -4.40 -19.08 11.67
C SER A 130 -5.88 -19.48 11.59
N ILE A 131 -6.76 -18.60 11.10
CA ILE A 131 -8.21 -18.84 11.06
C ILE A 131 -8.76 -19.04 9.63
N ASP A 132 -7.89 -19.03 8.61
CA ASP A 132 -8.22 -19.25 7.18
C ASP A 132 -9.51 -18.52 6.73
N PRO A 133 -9.58 -17.19 6.84
CA PRO A 133 -10.77 -16.41 6.52
C PRO A 133 -11.05 -16.36 5.02
N ASP A 134 -12.29 -16.08 4.61
CA ASP A 134 -12.64 -15.83 3.22
C ASP A 134 -11.76 -14.70 2.64
N PRO A 135 -10.94 -14.98 1.60
CA PRO A 135 -10.01 -13.99 1.04
C PRO A 135 -10.69 -12.75 0.48
N SER A 136 -11.90 -12.88 -0.07
CA SER A 136 -12.66 -11.75 -0.64
C SER A 136 -13.11 -10.81 0.46
N PHE A 137 -13.56 -11.37 1.59
CA PHE A 137 -14.01 -10.60 2.74
C PHE A 137 -12.86 -9.85 3.40
N VAL A 138 -11.71 -10.51 3.57
CA VAL A 138 -10.48 -9.87 4.05
C VAL A 138 -10.03 -8.76 3.10
N ALA A 139 -10.01 -9.02 1.80
CA ALA A 139 -9.61 -8.03 0.80
C ALA A 139 -10.49 -6.78 0.84
N ILE A 140 -11.82 -6.95 0.96
CA ILE A 140 -12.75 -5.82 1.09
C ILE A 140 -12.50 -5.05 2.38
N ALA A 141 -12.36 -5.73 3.52
CA ALA A 141 -12.13 -5.09 4.82
C ALA A 141 -10.83 -4.28 4.83
N PHE A 142 -9.75 -4.83 4.28
CA PHE A 142 -8.48 -4.12 4.15
C PHE A 142 -8.53 -2.98 3.14
N ALA A 143 -9.18 -3.15 1.98
CA ALA A 143 -9.32 -2.09 0.99
C ALA A 143 -10.11 -0.90 1.55
N MET A 144 -11.20 -1.15 2.26
CA MET A 144 -11.98 -0.11 2.94
C MET A 144 -11.18 0.55 4.06
N GLY A 145 -10.53 -0.24 4.91
CA GLY A 145 -9.70 0.24 6.01
C GLY A 145 -8.53 1.09 5.52
N TRP A 146 -7.86 0.67 4.46
CA TRP A 146 -6.80 1.44 3.81
C TRP A 146 -7.30 2.74 3.21
N GLY A 147 -8.38 2.67 2.41
CA GLY A 147 -8.95 3.84 1.73
C GLY A 147 -9.43 4.91 2.71
N LEU A 148 -10.25 4.53 3.68
CA LEU A 148 -10.73 5.43 4.71
C LEU A 148 -9.60 5.90 5.62
N GLY A 149 -8.71 4.99 6.02
CA GLY A 149 -7.55 5.33 6.85
C GLY A 149 -6.66 6.38 6.19
N CYS A 150 -6.34 6.24 4.90
CA CYS A 150 -5.57 7.25 4.18
C CYS A 150 -6.30 8.58 4.03
N ALA A 151 -7.63 8.57 3.88
CA ALA A 151 -8.40 9.79 3.76
C ALA A 151 -8.41 10.62 5.06
N VAL A 152 -8.58 9.96 6.20
CA VAL A 152 -8.69 10.64 7.51
C VAL A 152 -7.34 10.91 8.17
N ASN A 153 -6.27 10.25 7.77
CA ASN A 153 -4.94 10.41 8.36
C ASN A 153 -4.28 11.72 7.88
N PRO A 154 -4.03 12.69 8.76
CA PRO A 154 -3.40 13.97 8.38
C PRO A 154 -1.99 13.78 7.78
N MET A 155 -1.30 12.70 8.12
CA MET A 155 0.06 12.38 7.66
C MET A 155 0.07 11.42 6.48
N SER A 156 -1.10 11.12 5.87
CA SER A 156 -1.15 10.31 4.65
C SER A 156 -0.52 11.04 3.46
N GLY A 157 0.06 10.29 2.54
CA GLY A 157 0.71 10.85 1.34
C GLY A 157 -0.22 11.77 0.54
N ILE A 158 -1.51 11.42 0.42
CA ILE A 158 -2.49 12.25 -0.30
C ILE A 158 -2.73 13.59 0.41
N ASN A 159 -2.91 13.60 1.73
CA ASN A 159 -3.13 14.82 2.49
C ASN A 159 -1.87 15.70 2.53
N LEU A 160 -0.68 15.09 2.60
CA LEU A 160 0.60 15.82 2.50
C LEU A 160 0.77 16.49 1.12
N VAL A 161 0.46 15.78 0.03
CA VAL A 161 0.51 16.33 -1.33
C VAL A 161 -0.50 17.48 -1.51
N LEU A 162 -1.73 17.32 -1.03
CA LEU A 162 -2.74 18.37 -1.07
C LEU A 162 -2.33 19.60 -0.26
N SER A 163 -1.77 19.38 0.92
CA SER A 163 -1.25 20.46 1.77
C SER A 163 -0.13 21.25 1.08
N THR A 164 0.88 20.56 0.56
CA THR A 164 2.01 21.21 -0.12
C THR A 164 1.58 21.93 -1.41
N ARG A 165 0.66 21.34 -2.15
CA ARG A 165 0.24 21.89 -3.45
C ARG A 165 -0.76 23.04 -3.35
N TYR A 166 -1.64 23.00 -2.35
CA TYR A 166 -2.76 23.94 -2.21
C TYR A 166 -2.69 24.80 -0.94
N GLY A 167 -1.66 24.64 -0.11
CA GLY A 167 -1.50 25.38 1.14
C GLY A 167 -2.55 25.03 2.21
N ALA A 168 -3.26 23.90 2.07
CA ALA A 168 -4.27 23.47 3.02
C ALA A 168 -3.61 22.84 4.25
N SER A 169 -4.22 23.01 5.44
CA SER A 169 -3.74 22.33 6.65
C SER A 169 -4.02 20.83 6.58
N ASN A 170 -2.99 20.00 6.79
CA ASN A 170 -3.12 18.53 6.84
C ASN A 170 -4.19 18.08 7.86
N TRP A 171 -4.21 18.72 9.02
CA TRP A 171 -5.19 18.45 10.08
C TRP A 171 -6.61 18.84 9.68
N ALA A 172 -6.77 19.95 8.96
CA ALA A 172 -8.07 20.35 8.43
C ALA A 172 -8.57 19.37 7.36
N LEU A 173 -7.67 18.89 6.48
CA LEU A 173 -8.01 17.88 5.48
C LEU A 173 -8.46 16.57 6.14
N GLY A 174 -7.68 16.03 7.08
CA GLY A 174 -8.05 14.80 7.79
C GLY A 174 -9.37 14.96 8.55
N ARG A 175 -9.55 16.04 9.28
CA ARG A 175 -10.78 16.32 10.04
C ARG A 175 -12.02 16.47 9.15
N ASN A 176 -11.91 17.16 8.03
CA ASN A 176 -13.04 17.38 7.13
C ASN A 176 -13.48 16.10 6.40
N ASN A 177 -12.60 15.10 6.33
CA ASN A 177 -12.94 13.80 5.75
C ASN A 177 -13.64 12.86 6.76
N VAL A 178 -13.78 13.25 8.02
CA VAL A 178 -14.51 12.50 9.07
C VAL A 178 -15.94 13.03 9.24
N ALA A 179 -16.20 14.28 8.86
CA ALA A 179 -17.50 14.93 8.96
C ALA A 179 -18.38 14.61 7.75
#